data_517081d67bd7a15bd218ff0fe08ddb0a
#
_entry.id   517081d67bd7a15bd218ff0fe08ddb0a
#
_cell.length_a   1.000
_cell.length_b   1.000
_cell.length_c   1.000
_cell.angle_alpha   90.00
_cell.angle_beta   90.00
_cell.angle_gamma   90.00
#
_symmetry.space_group_name_H-M   'P 1'
#
loop_
_entity.id
_entity.type
_entity.pdbx_description
1 polymer ?
#
loop_
_entity_poly.entity_id
_entity_poly.type
_entity_poly.pdbx_seq_one_letter_code
_entity_poly.pdbx_strand_id
1 'polypeptide(L)'
;MEMVLNKIEEVLVESGRYSSRKELIEDALRALIREKPELRVDVAAELYKKGEVSLARASEIGGLNIEDFKELLKSRGIKIPVPDIMADELDQETKKILEG
;
A
#
# COMPACT_ATOMS: atom_id res chain seq x y z
N MET A 1 -23.10 12.37 13.24
CA MET A 1 -21.86 12.57 12.52
C MET A 1 -21.85 11.89 11.16
N GLU A 2 -22.29 10.65 11.11
CA GLU A 2 -22.36 9.94 9.84
C GLU A 2 -23.19 10.67 8.80
N MET A 3 -24.32 11.22 9.24
CA MET A 3 -25.20 11.94 8.34
C MET A 3 -24.48 13.14 7.75
N VAL A 4 -23.67 13.82 8.55
CA VAL A 4 -22.91 14.97 8.08
C VAL A 4 -21.87 14.55 7.06
N LEU A 5 -21.18 13.42 7.30
CA LEU A 5 -20.19 12.95 6.37
C LEU A 5 -20.80 12.59 5.03
N ASN A 6 -21.98 11.97 5.04
CA ASN A 6 -22.68 11.65 3.80
C ASN A 6 -23.05 12.91 3.04
N LYS A 7 -23.47 13.96 3.76
CA LYS A 7 -23.81 15.21 3.12
C LYS A 7 -22.59 15.85 2.47
N ILE A 8 -21.45 15.79 3.14
CA ILE A 8 -20.23 16.33 2.59
C ILE A 8 -19.88 15.63 1.29
N GLU A 9 -20.01 14.31 1.27
CA GLU A 9 -19.74 13.53 0.08
C GLU A 9 -20.65 13.98 -1.07
N GLU A 10 -21.94 14.08 -0.81
CA GLU A 10 -22.89 14.50 -1.82
C GLU A 10 -22.56 15.86 -2.39
N VAL A 11 -22.28 16.81 -1.51
CA VAL A 11 -21.98 18.17 -1.94
C VAL A 11 -20.74 18.23 -2.79
N LEU A 12 -19.71 17.51 -2.40
CA LEU A 12 -18.44 17.55 -3.15
C LEU A 12 -18.59 17.02 -4.55
N VAL A 13 -19.45 16.01 -4.75
CA VAL A 13 -19.68 15.48 -6.08
C VAL A 13 -20.64 16.37 -6.85
N GLU A 14 -21.74 16.78 -6.23
CA GLU A 14 -22.74 17.59 -6.90
C GLU A 14 -22.24 18.96 -7.32
N SER A 15 -21.30 19.51 -6.54
CA SER A 15 -20.76 20.82 -6.84
C SER A 15 -19.75 20.80 -8.00
N GLY A 16 -19.40 19.60 -8.46
CA GLY A 16 -18.46 19.48 -9.57
C GLY A 16 -17.01 19.49 -9.14
N ARG A 17 -16.74 19.53 -7.83
CA ARG A 17 -15.36 19.46 -7.36
C ARG A 17 -14.74 18.14 -7.71
N TYR A 18 -15.56 17.08 -7.73
CA TYR A 18 -15.14 15.74 -8.13
C TYR A 18 -16.11 15.24 -9.16
N SER A 19 -15.60 14.58 -10.17
CA SER A 19 -16.44 14.10 -11.26
C SER A 19 -17.28 12.89 -10.85
N SER A 20 -16.85 12.18 -9.79
CA SER A 20 -17.57 11.00 -9.35
C SER A 20 -17.19 10.70 -7.92
N ARG A 21 -17.97 9.81 -7.31
CA ARG A 21 -17.67 9.35 -5.97
C ARG A 21 -16.34 8.62 -5.94
N LYS A 22 -16.04 7.87 -6.99
CA LYS A 22 -14.78 7.14 -7.08
C LYS A 22 -13.60 8.11 -7.02
N GLU A 23 -13.68 9.19 -7.79
CA GLU A 23 -12.61 10.17 -7.80
C GLU A 23 -12.43 10.82 -6.44
N LEU A 24 -13.56 11.11 -5.79
CA LEU A 24 -13.53 11.69 -4.46
C LEU A 24 -12.82 10.75 -3.48
N ILE A 25 -13.18 9.47 -3.52
CA ILE A 25 -12.59 8.51 -2.60
C ILE A 25 -11.10 8.35 -2.86
N GLU A 26 -10.71 8.31 -4.13
CA GLU A 26 -9.29 8.18 -4.46
C GLU A 26 -8.49 9.35 -3.90
N ASP A 27 -9.02 10.55 -4.05
CA ASP A 27 -8.32 11.72 -3.55
C ASP A 27 -8.30 11.73 -2.02
N ALA A 28 -9.42 11.32 -1.41
CA ALA A 28 -9.50 11.27 0.04
C ALA A 28 -8.50 10.26 0.61
N LEU A 29 -8.32 9.12 -0.06
CA LEU A 29 -7.37 8.12 0.40
C LEU A 29 -5.94 8.64 0.28
N ARG A 30 -5.64 9.33 -0.81
CA ARG A 30 -4.30 9.91 -0.95
C ARG A 30 -4.04 10.95 0.13
N ALA A 31 -5.04 11.76 0.44
CA ALA A 31 -4.92 12.77 1.48
C ALA A 31 -4.72 12.12 2.85
N LEU A 32 -5.48 11.07 3.10
CA LEU A 32 -5.39 10.35 4.36
C LEU A 32 -4.01 9.76 4.58
N ILE A 33 -3.48 9.12 3.54
CA ILE A 33 -2.17 8.50 3.62
C ILE A 33 -1.08 9.55 3.79
N ARG A 34 -1.26 10.70 3.16
CA ARG A 34 -0.30 11.79 3.31
C ARG A 34 -0.33 12.36 4.72
N GLU A 35 -1.53 12.45 5.29
CA GLU A 35 -1.71 13.00 6.64
C GLU A 35 -1.26 12.01 7.70
N LYS A 36 -1.46 10.73 7.45
CA LYS A 36 -1.11 9.69 8.42
C LYS A 36 -0.21 8.65 7.75
N PRO A 37 1.09 8.95 7.69
CA PRO A 37 2.03 8.04 6.99
C PRO A 37 2.06 6.62 7.57
N GLU A 38 1.74 6.48 8.86
CA GLU A 38 1.73 5.15 9.47
C GLU A 38 0.71 4.23 8.81
N LEU A 39 -0.37 4.80 8.27
CA LEU A 39 -1.37 3.99 7.56
C LEU A 39 -0.80 3.44 6.26
N ARG A 40 0.11 4.18 5.67
CA ARG A 40 0.78 3.75 4.45
C ARG A 40 1.56 2.46 4.70
N VAL A 41 2.26 2.43 5.82
CA VAL A 41 3.03 1.25 6.21
C VAL A 41 2.11 0.08 6.52
N ASP A 42 1.01 0.35 7.23
CA ASP A 42 0.05 -0.70 7.56
C ASP A 42 -0.54 -1.33 6.31
N VAL A 43 -0.90 -0.51 5.34
CA VAL A 43 -1.48 -1.00 4.09
C VAL A 43 -0.45 -1.86 3.35
N ALA A 44 0.78 -1.37 3.27
CA ALA A 44 1.84 -2.11 2.57
C ALA A 44 2.05 -3.49 3.19
N ALA A 45 2.09 -3.54 4.53
CA ALA A 45 2.32 -4.81 5.21
C ALA A 45 1.18 -5.79 4.96
N GLU A 46 -0.07 -5.29 4.98
CA GLU A 46 -1.21 -6.16 4.73
C GLU A 46 -1.25 -6.66 3.30
N LEU A 47 -0.95 -5.80 2.33
CA LEU A 47 -0.94 -6.21 0.94
C LEU A 47 0.12 -7.27 0.70
N TYR A 48 1.28 -7.10 1.32
CA TYR A 48 2.32 -8.11 1.19
C TYR A 48 1.91 -9.42 1.86
N LYS A 49 1.34 -9.32 3.05
CA LYS A 49 0.90 -10.50 3.78
C LYS A 49 -0.11 -11.30 2.97
N LYS A 50 -0.99 -10.61 2.26
CA LYS A 50 -2.00 -11.27 1.43
C LYS A 50 -1.45 -11.76 0.10
N GLY A 51 -0.21 -11.47 -0.19
CA GLY A 51 0.41 -11.90 -1.43
C GLY A 51 -0.01 -11.08 -2.65
N GLU A 52 -0.53 -9.90 -2.43
CA GLU A 52 -1.03 -9.07 -3.53
C GLU A 52 0.04 -8.20 -4.17
N VAL A 53 1.15 -8.00 -3.47
CA VAL A 53 2.26 -7.23 -4.02
C VAL A 53 3.56 -7.90 -3.62
N SER A 54 4.61 -7.64 -4.39
CA SER A 54 5.94 -8.16 -4.07
C SER A 54 6.53 -7.39 -2.90
N LEU A 55 7.61 -7.91 -2.36
CA LEU A 55 8.30 -7.24 -1.26
C LEU A 55 8.79 -5.87 -1.68
N ALA A 56 9.37 -5.77 -2.87
CA ALA A 56 9.87 -4.51 -3.37
C ALA A 56 8.75 -3.50 -3.55
N ARG A 57 7.63 -3.96 -4.13
CA ARG A 57 6.50 -3.07 -4.34
C ARG A 57 5.90 -2.62 -3.01
N ALA A 58 5.80 -3.55 -2.06
CA ALA A 58 5.26 -3.21 -0.76
C ALA A 58 6.11 -2.16 -0.05
N SER A 59 7.44 -2.30 -0.14
CA SER A 59 8.31 -1.32 0.50
C SER A 59 8.13 0.06 -0.13
N GLU A 60 7.92 0.11 -1.46
CA GLU A 60 7.64 1.37 -2.12
C GLU A 60 6.33 1.98 -1.61
N ILE A 61 5.30 1.15 -1.54
CA ILE A 61 4.00 1.60 -1.06
C ILE A 61 4.11 2.15 0.35
N GLY A 62 4.88 1.47 1.20
CA GLY A 62 5.07 1.90 2.57
C GLY A 62 5.99 3.09 2.75
N GLY A 63 6.74 3.44 1.70
CA GLY A 63 7.66 4.55 1.79
C GLY A 63 8.92 4.22 2.55
N LEU A 64 9.29 2.94 2.63
CA LEU A 64 10.48 2.51 3.34
C LEU A 64 11.44 1.85 2.36
N ASN A 65 12.72 1.82 2.71
CA ASN A 65 13.61 1.01 1.91
C ASN A 65 13.34 -0.46 2.27
N ILE A 66 13.85 -1.35 1.45
CA ILE A 66 13.50 -2.76 1.59
C ILE A 66 13.99 -3.37 2.88
N GLU A 67 15.14 -2.93 3.36
CA GLU A 67 15.69 -3.45 4.61
C GLU A 67 14.84 -3.06 5.81
N ASP A 68 14.44 -1.79 5.86
CA ASP A 68 13.58 -1.33 6.94
C ASP A 68 12.22 -2.00 6.88
N PHE A 69 11.72 -2.23 5.67
CA PHE A 69 10.43 -2.89 5.52
C PHE A 69 10.50 -4.33 6.01
N LYS A 70 11.60 -5.02 5.71
CA LYS A 70 11.80 -6.38 6.21
C LYS A 70 11.78 -6.42 7.73
N GLU A 71 12.46 -5.45 8.35
CA GLU A 71 12.47 -5.38 9.80
C GLU A 71 11.07 -5.18 10.35
N LEU A 72 10.32 -4.32 9.70
CA LEU A 72 8.95 -4.07 10.11
C LEU A 72 8.10 -5.34 10.02
N LEU A 73 8.24 -6.07 8.93
CA LEU A 73 7.49 -7.31 8.76
C LEU A 73 7.84 -8.31 9.84
N LYS A 74 9.13 -8.42 10.16
CA LYS A 74 9.55 -9.32 11.23
C LYS A 74 8.94 -8.93 12.56
N SER A 75 8.92 -7.64 12.85
CA SER A 75 8.38 -7.16 14.12
C SER A 75 6.90 -7.44 14.23
N ARG A 76 6.22 -7.59 13.10
CA ARG A 76 4.79 -7.90 13.09
C ARG A 76 4.52 -9.39 12.98
N GLY A 77 5.56 -10.20 12.96
CA GLY A 77 5.39 -11.64 12.84
C GLY A 77 5.00 -12.11 11.46
N ILE A 78 5.22 -11.28 10.45
CA ILE A 78 4.90 -11.63 9.08
C ILE A 78 6.13 -12.27 8.47
N LYS A 79 5.96 -13.50 7.98
CA LYS A 79 7.07 -14.24 7.42
C LYS A 79 7.40 -13.77 6.02
N ILE A 80 8.67 -13.67 5.74
CA ILE A 80 9.16 -13.36 4.41
C ILE A 80 9.62 -14.68 3.80
N PRO A 81 8.98 -15.11 2.72
CA PRO A 81 9.35 -16.39 2.12
C PRO A 81 10.76 -16.30 1.65
N VAL A 82 11.42 -17.37 1.85
CA VAL A 82 12.68 -17.43 1.42
C VAL A 82 12.72 -17.88 0.14
N PRO A 83 13.25 -17.80 -0.52
CA PRO A 83 14.27 -17.57 -0.98
C PRO A 83 14.22 -16.55 -1.66
N ASP A 84 13.67 -15.96 -1.37
CA ASP A 84 13.70 -14.93 -1.86
C ASP A 84 14.93 -14.68 -2.05
N ILE A 85 15.60 -15.31 -1.86
CA ILE A 85 16.77 -15.25 -2.02
C ILE A 85 16.99 -15.33 -3.24
N MET A 86 16.50 -15.81 -3.69
CA MET A 86 16.59 -15.91 -4.77
C MET A 86 15.79 -15.21 -5.32
N ALA A 87 15.04 -15.15 -5.12
CA ALA A 87 14.16 -14.50 -5.70
C ALA A 87 14.51 -13.19 -5.74
N ASP A 88 15.13 -12.78 -5.42
CA ASP A 88 15.31 -11.59 -5.44
C ASP A 88 16.29 -11.34 -6.04
N GLU A 89 16.62 -12.03 -6.04
CA GLU A 89 17.33 -11.96 -6.67
C GLU A 89 16.93 -12.27 -7.52
N LEU A 90 16.51 -13.06 -7.69
CA LEU A 90 16.06 -13.33 -8.59
C LEU A 90 15.22 -12.59 -9.06
N ASP A 91 14.92 -12.58 -9.13
CA ASP A 91 14.39 -11.83 -9.74
C ASP A 91 14.30 -11.19 -10.11
N GLN A 92 14.51 -11.41 -10.05
CA GLN A 92 14.73 -10.87 -10.52
C GLN A 92 14.59 -11.05 -10.82
N GLU A 93 14.87 -11.90 -10.67
CA GLU A 93 15.01 -12.07 -11.25
C GLU A 93 14.55 -12.50 -11.26
N THR A 94 14.82 -13.54 -11.15
CA THR A 94 14.81 -13.75 -11.51
C THR A 94 14.41 -13.78 -11.66
N LYS A 95 14.14 -14.23 -11.60
CA LYS A 95 14.30 -14.09 -12.07
C LYS A 95 14.16 -14.04 -12.23
N LYS A 96 14.10 -14.40 -12.20
CA LYS A 96 14.47 -14.27 -12.56
C LYS A 96 14.21 -14.64 -12.36
N ILE A 97 14.44 -15.36 -12.14
CA ILE A 97 14.65 -15.48 -12.20
C ILE A 97 14.15 -15.51 -12.04
N LEU A 98 14.07 -16.16 -11.97
CA LEU A 98 13.97 -15.83 -12.01
C LEU A 98 13.51 -15.26 -12.16
N GLU A 99 13.25 -15.26 -12.31
CA GLU A 99 13.18 -14.42 -12.61
C GLU A 99 12.85 -13.82 -12.78
N GLY A 100 12.74 -14.24 -12.50
CA GLY A 100 12.84 -13.44 -12.83
C GLY A 100 12.69 -13.20 -12.85
#